data_d6183c00a676fdbd414feeb3195bf63b
#
_entry.id   d6183c00a676fdbd414feeb3195bf63b
#
_cell.length_a   1.000
_cell.length_b   1.000
_cell.length_c   1.000
_cell.angle_alpha   90.00
_cell.angle_beta   90.00
_cell.angle_gamma   90.00
#
_symmetry.space_group_name_H-M   'P 1'
#
loop_
_entity.id
_entity.type
_entity.pdbx_description
1 polymer ?
#
loop_
_entity_poly.entity_id
_entity_poly.type
_entity_poly.pdbx_seq_one_letter_code
_entity_poly.pdbx_strand_id
1 'polypeptide(L)'
;MKDYSDHIGIVGGGIAGLSLGCFLANKDIPSVIFERSAHLREGGAGISLSPNAINLLEQLDLIEHLFKEGLFSEKINFLDDEAFITSVDSRVCCISRER
;
A
#
# COMPACT_ATOMS: atom_id res chain seq x y z
N MET A 1 -2.71 -32.28 6.85
CA MET A 1 -2.85 -30.92 7.41
C MET A 1 -1.51 -30.23 7.38
N LYS A 2 -1.46 -29.02 6.85
CA LYS A 2 -0.22 -28.25 6.86
C LYS A 2 0.06 -27.73 8.26
N ASP A 3 1.30 -27.84 8.70
CA ASP A 3 1.73 -27.34 10.00
C ASP A 3 2.37 -25.97 9.85
N TYR A 4 1.79 -24.97 10.49
CA TYR A 4 2.27 -23.60 10.50
C TYR A 4 2.85 -23.18 11.86
N SER A 5 3.24 -24.15 12.71
CA SER A 5 3.69 -23.86 14.06
C SER A 5 4.89 -22.91 14.12
N ASP A 6 5.73 -22.93 13.08
CA ASP A 6 6.91 -22.06 13.00
C ASP A 6 6.66 -20.76 12.24
N HIS A 7 5.40 -20.49 11.84
CA HIS A 7 5.04 -19.34 11.04
C HIS A 7 4.40 -18.24 11.89
N ILE A 8 4.67 -17.00 11.51
CA ILE A 8 3.88 -15.88 12.01
C ILE A 8 2.55 -15.88 11.27
N GLY A 9 1.45 -15.93 12.03
CA GLY A 9 0.11 -15.88 11.45
C GLY A 9 -0.35 -14.43 11.22
N ILE A 10 -0.76 -14.14 10.00
CA ILE A 10 -1.30 -12.83 9.61
C ILE A 10 -2.76 -13.03 9.25
N VAL A 11 -3.65 -12.32 9.91
CA VAL A 11 -5.08 -12.38 9.63
C VAL A 11 -5.45 -11.22 8.71
N GLY A 12 -5.84 -11.55 7.50
CA GLY A 12 -6.23 -10.60 6.48
C GLY A 12 -5.19 -10.44 5.37
N GLY A 13 -5.64 -10.61 4.12
CA GLY A 13 -4.84 -10.49 2.91
C GLY A 13 -5.02 -9.16 2.19
N GLY A 14 -5.32 -8.10 2.92
CA GLY A 14 -5.34 -6.74 2.39
C GLY A 14 -3.94 -6.14 2.26
N ILE A 15 -3.85 -4.85 2.01
CA ILE A 15 -2.57 -4.16 1.80
C ILE A 15 -1.65 -4.31 3.01
N ALA A 16 -2.17 -4.15 4.21
CA ALA A 16 -1.37 -4.25 5.43
C ALA A 16 -0.82 -5.67 5.64
N GLY A 17 -1.67 -6.67 5.50
CA GLY A 17 -1.26 -8.06 5.68
C GLY A 17 -0.27 -8.53 4.62
N LEU A 18 -0.51 -8.20 3.36
CA LEU A 18 0.39 -8.53 2.27
C LEU A 18 1.74 -7.81 2.41
N SER A 19 1.72 -6.54 2.80
CA SER A 19 2.95 -5.78 3.04
C SER A 19 3.77 -6.38 4.16
N LEU A 20 3.13 -6.73 5.27
CA LEU A 20 3.81 -7.39 6.39
C LEU A 20 4.42 -8.73 5.96
N GLY A 21 3.67 -9.53 5.20
CA GLY A 21 4.16 -10.80 4.68
C GLY A 21 5.41 -10.63 3.80
N CYS A 22 5.40 -9.61 2.95
CA CYS A 22 6.56 -9.30 2.10
C CYS A 22 7.78 -8.88 2.92
N PHE A 23 7.60 -8.04 3.94
CA PHE A 23 8.70 -7.63 4.81
C PHE A 23 9.26 -8.80 5.62
N LEU A 24 8.39 -9.67 6.11
CA LEU A 24 8.84 -10.88 6.82
C LEU A 24 9.61 -11.80 5.88
N ALA A 25 9.14 -11.98 4.66
CA ALA A 25 9.85 -12.78 3.65
C ALA A 25 11.24 -12.22 3.33
N ASN A 26 11.37 -10.90 3.25
CA ASN A 26 12.67 -10.26 3.05
C ASN A 26 13.66 -10.54 4.19
N LYS A 27 13.16 -10.83 5.37
CA LYS A 27 13.97 -11.16 6.55
C LYS A 27 14.09 -12.66 6.80
N ASP A 28 13.64 -13.47 5.86
CA ASP A 28 13.62 -14.94 5.97
C ASP A 28 12.80 -15.43 7.17
N ILE A 29 11.78 -14.68 7.55
CA ILE A 29 10.85 -15.05 8.62
C ILE A 29 9.60 -15.67 7.98
N PRO A 30 9.33 -16.96 8.21
CA PRO A 30 8.15 -17.60 7.61
C PRO A 30 6.86 -17.03 8.17
N SER A 31 5.91 -16.76 7.30
CA SER A 31 4.60 -16.29 7.67
C SER A 31 3.51 -16.96 6.85
N VAL A 32 2.30 -16.94 7.36
CA VAL A 32 1.12 -17.43 6.67
C VAL A 32 0.01 -16.40 6.79
N ILE A 33 -0.65 -16.15 5.67
CA ILE A 33 -1.75 -15.17 5.62
C ILE A 33 -3.07 -15.93 5.50
N PHE A 34 -3.98 -15.66 6.42
CA PHE A 34 -5.32 -16.21 6.41
C PHE A 34 -6.29 -15.16 5.87
N GLU A 35 -6.83 -15.39 4.69
CA GLU A 35 -7.77 -14.49 4.04
C GLU A 35 -9.11 -15.18 3.87
N ARG A 36 -10.19 -14.52 4.31
CA ARG A 36 -11.55 -15.06 4.22
C ARG A 36 -12.10 -15.14 2.80
N SER A 37 -11.63 -14.27 1.90
CA SER A 37 -12.04 -14.27 0.51
C SER A 37 -11.35 -15.37 -0.26
N ALA A 38 -12.06 -16.06 -1.14
CA ALA A 38 -11.51 -17.13 -1.97
C ALA A 38 -10.50 -16.59 -2.99
N HIS A 39 -10.62 -15.33 -3.35
CA HIS A 39 -9.75 -14.67 -4.33
C HIS A 39 -9.25 -13.34 -3.80
N LEU A 40 -8.01 -12.99 -4.12
CA LEU A 40 -7.51 -11.64 -3.90
C LEU A 40 -8.23 -10.69 -4.84
N ARG A 41 -8.81 -9.63 -4.28
CA ARG A 41 -9.55 -8.64 -5.05
C ARG A 41 -8.79 -7.34 -5.14
N GLU A 42 -8.75 -6.79 -6.33
CA GLU A 42 -8.43 -5.39 -6.51
C GLU A 42 -9.70 -4.60 -6.18
N GLY A 43 -9.70 -3.94 -5.05
CA GLY A 43 -10.86 -3.19 -4.62
C GLY A 43 -10.49 -1.92 -3.90
N GLY A 44 -11.46 -1.03 -3.80
CA GLY A 44 -11.32 0.22 -3.10
C GLY A 44 -11.24 1.43 -4.03
N ALA A 45 -11.35 2.62 -3.44
CA ALA A 45 -11.40 3.88 -4.15
C ALA A 45 -10.01 4.41 -4.56
N GLY A 46 -8.98 3.92 -3.93
CA GLY A 46 -7.61 4.35 -4.16
C GLY A 46 -6.81 4.44 -2.88
N ILE A 47 -5.54 4.64 -3.01
CA ILE A 47 -4.64 4.80 -1.88
C ILE A 47 -3.61 5.88 -2.18
N SER A 48 -3.35 6.73 -1.19
CA SER A 48 -2.29 7.73 -1.27
C SER A 48 -1.08 7.24 -0.49
N LEU A 49 0.08 7.33 -1.11
CA LEU A 49 1.34 6.93 -0.48
C LEU A 49 2.21 8.17 -0.26
N SER A 50 2.53 8.41 0.98
CA SER A 50 3.46 9.46 1.38
C SER A 50 4.92 9.03 1.18
N PRO A 51 5.89 9.96 1.20
CA PRO A 51 7.29 9.61 1.00
C PRO A 51 7.83 8.55 1.97
N ASN A 52 7.37 8.54 3.21
CA ASN A 52 7.77 7.52 4.18
C ASN A 52 7.30 6.12 3.78
N ALA A 53 6.08 6.01 3.25
CA ALA A 53 5.58 4.74 2.74
C ALA A 53 6.34 4.30 1.48
N ILE A 54 6.63 5.22 0.58
CA ILE A 54 7.42 4.96 -0.62
C ILE A 54 8.81 4.42 -0.27
N ASN A 55 9.47 5.03 0.70
CA ASN A 55 10.78 4.57 1.15
C ASN A 55 10.76 3.14 1.70
N LEU A 56 9.69 2.77 2.39
CA LEU A 56 9.52 1.40 2.88
C LEU A 56 9.27 0.43 1.73
N LEU A 57 8.42 0.79 0.78
CA LEU A 57 8.10 -0.06 -0.36
C LEU A 57 9.27 -0.24 -1.31
N GLU A 58 10.20 0.70 -1.35
CA GLU A 58 11.45 0.56 -2.10
C GLU A 58 12.24 -0.68 -1.66
N GLN A 59 12.19 -1.01 -0.38
CA GLN A 59 12.84 -2.21 0.15
C GLN A 59 12.24 -3.51 -0.36
N LEU A 60 11.04 -3.46 -0.93
CA LEU A 60 10.34 -4.61 -1.49
C LEU A 60 10.45 -4.70 -3.01
N ASP A 61 11.26 -3.86 -3.64
CA ASP A 61 11.45 -3.78 -5.10
C ASP A 61 10.15 -3.51 -5.86
N LEU A 62 9.23 -2.76 -5.25
CA LEU A 62 7.93 -2.43 -5.84
C LEU A 62 7.88 -1.06 -6.51
N ILE A 63 8.94 -0.27 -6.39
CA ILE A 63 8.93 1.13 -6.83
C ILE A 63 8.68 1.26 -8.32
N GLU A 64 9.30 0.43 -9.15
CA GLU A 64 9.10 0.50 -10.60
C GLU A 64 7.64 0.24 -10.99
N HIS A 65 7.01 -0.72 -10.35
CA HIS A 65 5.58 -0.99 -10.55
C HIS A 65 4.71 0.17 -10.11
N LEU A 66 5.03 0.77 -8.98
CA LEU A 66 4.29 1.92 -8.47
C LEU A 66 4.39 3.12 -9.40
N PHE A 67 5.56 3.38 -9.95
CA PHE A 67 5.76 4.48 -10.89
C PHE A 67 5.05 4.26 -12.23
N LYS A 68 4.91 3.02 -12.67
CA LYS A 68 4.18 2.71 -13.91
C LYS A 68 2.67 2.82 -13.75
N GLU A 69 2.13 2.40 -12.61
CA GLU A 69 0.69 2.27 -12.38
C GLU A 69 0.09 3.45 -11.61
N GLY A 70 0.93 4.26 -11.00
CA GLY A 70 0.49 5.32 -10.11
C GLY A 70 0.41 6.68 -10.78
N LEU A 71 -0.31 7.58 -10.11
CA LEU A 71 -0.38 8.99 -10.46
C LEU A 71 0.40 9.80 -9.43
N PHE A 72 1.08 10.84 -9.92
CA PHE A 72 1.83 11.75 -9.08
C PHE A 72 1.08 13.07 -8.95
N SER A 73 0.90 13.52 -7.72
CA SER A 73 0.29 14.79 -7.43
C SER A 73 1.38 15.82 -7.11
N GLU A 74 1.33 16.97 -7.76
CA GLU A 74 2.24 18.08 -7.49
C GLU A 74 1.74 18.99 -6.39
N LYS A 75 0.42 19.09 -6.24
CA LYS A 75 -0.22 20.00 -5.29
C LYS A 75 -1.43 19.35 -4.64
N ILE A 76 -1.62 19.68 -3.36
CA ILE A 76 -2.85 19.38 -2.64
C ILE A 76 -3.53 20.71 -2.35
N ASN A 77 -4.75 20.87 -2.83
CA ASN A 77 -5.56 22.06 -2.60
C ASN A 77 -6.57 21.78 -1.50
N PHE A 78 -6.62 22.66 -0.53
CA PHE A 78 -7.63 22.63 0.53
C PHE A 78 -8.70 23.64 0.21
N LEU A 79 -9.93 23.19 0.09
CA LEU A 79 -11.09 23.98 -0.29
C LEU A 79 -12.19 23.82 0.76
N ASP A 80 -12.96 24.87 0.97
CA ASP A 80 -14.25 24.78 1.66
C ASP A 80 -15.39 25.05 0.66
N ASP A 81 -16.62 25.10 1.16
CA ASP A 81 -17.81 25.28 0.32
C ASP A 81 -17.84 26.64 -0.40
N GLU A 82 -17.09 27.61 0.07
CA GLU A 82 -17.16 28.99 -0.41
C GLU A 82 -15.91 29.42 -1.19
N ALA A 83 -14.74 28.89 -0.84
CA ALA A 83 -13.50 29.40 -1.42
C ALA A 83 -12.34 28.44 -1.30
N PHE A 84 -11.34 28.68 -2.12
CA PHE A 84 -10.01 28.10 -2.01
C PHE A 84 -9.33 28.61 -0.74
N ILE A 85 -8.84 27.70 0.11
CA ILE A 85 -8.18 28.04 1.37
C ILE A 85 -6.68 28.13 1.17
N THR A 86 -6.06 27.05 0.73
CA THR A 86 -4.62 26.99 0.58
C THR A 86 -4.19 25.85 -0.34
N SER A 87 -2.98 25.94 -0.82
CA SER A 87 -2.33 24.89 -1.64
C SER A 87 -1.01 24.51 -0.99
N VAL A 88 -0.75 23.22 -0.90
CA VAL A 88 0.52 22.69 -0.41
C VAL A 88 1.22 22.01 -1.57
N ASP A 89 2.50 22.36 -1.76
CA ASP A 89 3.37 21.62 -2.70
C ASP A 89 3.59 20.23 -2.15
N SER A 90 3.04 19.26 -2.84
CA SER A 90 3.07 17.89 -2.42
C SER A 90 4.08 17.13 -3.26
N ARG A 91 5.24 16.87 -2.71
CA ARG A 91 6.16 15.84 -3.23
C ARG A 91 5.70 14.45 -2.82
N VAL A 92 4.45 14.33 -2.49
CA VAL A 92 3.80 13.09 -2.10
C VAL A 92 3.41 12.34 -3.37
N CYS A 93 3.82 11.11 -3.46
CA CYS A 93 3.35 10.23 -4.51
C CYS A 93 1.94 9.75 -4.14
N CYS A 94 0.94 10.27 -4.82
CA CYS A 94 -0.42 9.75 -4.72
C CYS A 94 -0.59 8.70 -5.81
N ILE A 95 -0.81 7.48 -5.41
CA ILE A 95 -1.14 6.40 -6.32
C ILE A 95 -2.64 6.20 -6.24
N SER A 96 -3.35 6.67 -7.23
CA SER A 96 -4.77 6.37 -7.38
C SER A 96 -4.94 5.50 -8.61
N ARG A 97 -5.69 4.45 -8.44
CA ARG A 97 -6.14 3.65 -9.56
C ARG A 97 -7.54 4.11 -9.91
N GLU A 98 -7.67 4.86 -10.98
CA GLU A 98 -8.98 5.14 -11.55
C GLU A 98 -9.49 3.89 -12.25
N ARG A 99 -10.69 3.53 -11.93
CA ARG A 99 -11.42 2.50 -12.63
C ARG A 99 -12.34 3.09 -13.68
#